data_585427de5aeecd5ee863137f5c0be489
#
_entry.id   585427de5aeecd5ee863137f5c0be489
#
_cell.length_a   1.000
_cell.length_b   1.000
_cell.length_c   1.000
_cell.angle_alpha   90.00
_cell.angle_beta   90.00
_cell.angle_gamma   90.00
#
_symmetry.space_group_name_H-M   'P 1'
#
loop_
_entity.id
_entity.type
_entity.pdbx_description
1 polymer ?
#
loop_
_entity_poly.entity_id
_entity_poly.type
_entity_poly.pdbx_seq_one_letter_code
_entity_poly.pdbx_strand_id
1 'polypeptide(L)'
;RSSDLISARTGIPASEIKSVVAERGQIVAERLVTWTGQLFGNLTSTLTGILLILFVTFFFFPVGERFGSRLHEFVPIARDRLDLILATLKSAIVANLYGMVAVAASQGGLVGIGFALTGLPSPVFWGVVAAFASLIPFIGTAFIVGPAVIVLAIAGAYGKAIFLLLWGIVVVGMSDNFVRPLVLKKGTQMSTLAIFLSLLGGVQAFGFIGLFAGPVILTMAFVMLKILNEE
;
A
#
# COMPACT_ATOMS: atom_id res chain seq x y z
N ARG A 1 -32.89 25.29 18.17
CA ARG A 1 -33.99 25.39 17.17
C ARG A 1 -34.16 24.07 16.35
N SER A 2 -33.11 23.34 15.99
CA SER A 2 -33.24 22.06 15.27
C SER A 2 -33.70 20.91 16.18
N SER A 3 -33.33 20.90 17.47
CA SER A 3 -33.77 19.88 18.43
C SER A 3 -35.28 19.95 18.73
N ASP A 4 -35.85 21.15 18.67
CA ASP A 4 -37.26 21.36 18.96
C ASP A 4 -38.19 20.92 17.81
N LEU A 5 -37.68 20.97 16.58
CA LEU A 5 -38.37 20.46 15.38
C LEU A 5 -38.39 18.93 15.31
N ILE A 6 -37.32 18.28 15.81
CA ILE A 6 -37.23 16.81 15.83
C ILE A 6 -38.10 16.24 16.97
N SER A 7 -38.13 16.90 18.14
CA SER A 7 -39.00 16.46 19.26
C SER A 7 -40.48 16.54 18.91
N ALA A 8 -40.89 17.55 18.14
CA ALA A 8 -42.29 17.70 17.69
C ALA A 8 -42.73 16.62 16.71
N ARG A 9 -41.79 15.98 15.99
CA ARG A 9 -42.08 14.96 14.98
C ARG A 9 -41.93 13.51 15.47
N THR A 10 -41.10 13.27 16.48
CA THR A 10 -40.76 11.93 16.99
C THR A 10 -41.36 11.63 18.36
N GLY A 11 -41.94 12.63 19.06
CA GLY A 11 -42.45 12.45 20.41
C GLY A 11 -41.40 12.22 21.50
N ILE A 12 -40.10 12.31 21.17
CA ILE A 12 -38.99 12.08 22.10
C ILE A 12 -38.67 13.45 22.79
N PRO A 13 -38.55 13.52 24.13
CA PRO A 13 -38.24 14.76 24.81
C PRO A 13 -36.86 15.30 24.42
N ALA A 14 -36.77 16.61 24.20
CA ALA A 14 -35.55 17.26 23.72
C ALA A 14 -34.33 17.05 24.67
N SER A 15 -34.56 16.74 25.93
CA SER A 15 -33.53 16.39 26.91
C SER A 15 -32.88 15.03 26.59
N GLU A 16 -33.66 14.07 26.14
CA GLU A 16 -33.21 12.72 25.79
C GLU A 16 -32.41 12.74 24.48
N ILE A 17 -32.83 13.55 23.51
CA ILE A 17 -32.06 13.77 22.30
C ILE A 17 -30.69 14.43 22.60
N LYS A 18 -30.66 15.42 23.49
CA LYS A 18 -29.42 16.08 23.90
C LYS A 18 -28.46 15.14 24.64
N SER A 19 -28.99 14.28 25.53
CA SER A 19 -28.13 13.32 26.24
C SER A 19 -27.54 12.25 25.31
N VAL A 20 -28.35 11.72 24.40
CA VAL A 20 -27.85 10.75 23.38
C VAL A 20 -26.83 11.39 22.46
N VAL A 21 -27.03 12.62 22.01
CA VAL A 21 -26.06 13.33 21.17
C VAL A 21 -24.77 13.63 21.93
N ALA A 22 -24.87 14.04 23.22
CA ALA A 22 -23.70 14.28 24.06
C ALA A 22 -22.91 12.99 24.34
N GLU A 23 -23.60 11.90 24.68
CA GLU A 23 -22.99 10.58 24.94
C GLU A 23 -22.32 10.02 23.68
N ARG A 24 -22.99 10.07 22.52
CA ARG A 24 -22.39 9.66 21.24
C ARG A 24 -21.23 10.57 20.84
N GLY A 25 -21.33 11.87 21.12
CA GLY A 25 -20.25 12.82 20.87
C GLY A 25 -19.00 12.52 21.72
N GLN A 26 -19.17 12.15 22.98
CA GLN A 26 -18.06 11.72 23.84
C GLN A 26 -17.41 10.44 23.35
N ILE A 27 -18.19 9.42 22.99
CA ILE A 27 -17.68 8.16 22.45
C ILE A 27 -16.86 8.40 21.15
N VAL A 28 -17.36 9.29 20.29
CA VAL A 28 -16.63 9.64 19.05
C VAL A 28 -15.35 10.40 19.37
N ALA A 29 -15.40 11.35 20.33
CA ALA A 29 -14.22 12.10 20.75
C ALA A 29 -13.14 11.20 21.37
N GLU A 30 -13.52 10.28 22.26
CA GLU A 30 -12.60 9.31 22.88
C GLU A 30 -11.98 8.38 21.82
N ARG A 31 -12.79 7.90 20.87
CA ARG A 31 -12.28 7.08 19.76
C ARG A 31 -11.31 7.86 18.87
N LEU A 32 -11.60 9.12 18.57
CA LEU A 32 -10.70 9.97 17.79
C LEU A 32 -9.37 10.20 18.51
N VAL A 33 -9.40 10.48 19.83
CA VAL A 33 -8.18 10.65 20.64
C VAL A 33 -7.38 9.37 20.69
N THR A 34 -8.01 8.23 20.93
CA THR A 34 -7.35 6.91 20.95
C THR A 34 -6.76 6.57 19.59
N TRP A 35 -7.52 6.80 18.53
CA TRP A 35 -7.08 6.55 17.16
C TRP A 35 -5.91 7.46 16.75
N THR A 36 -5.96 8.73 17.14
CA THR A 36 -4.86 9.69 16.93
C THR A 36 -3.61 9.26 17.69
N GLY A 37 -3.74 8.83 18.95
CA GLY A 37 -2.61 8.30 19.73
C GLY A 37 -1.98 7.06 19.12
N GLN A 38 -2.80 6.13 18.60
CA GLN A 38 -2.32 4.94 17.89
C GLN A 38 -1.63 5.30 16.56
N LEU A 39 -2.14 6.29 15.83
CA LEU A 39 -1.50 6.78 14.61
C LEU A 39 -0.10 7.35 14.91
N PHE A 40 0.03 8.18 15.94
CA PHE A 40 1.33 8.73 16.33
C PHE A 40 2.30 7.65 16.81
N GLY A 41 1.83 6.67 17.60
CA GLY A 41 2.64 5.51 18.01
C GLY A 41 3.11 4.67 16.81
N ASN A 42 2.21 4.41 15.88
CA ASN A 42 2.52 3.68 14.65
C ASN A 42 3.45 4.46 13.72
N LEU A 43 3.31 5.79 13.63
CA LEU A 43 4.22 6.64 12.86
C LEU A 43 5.65 6.59 13.41
N THR A 44 5.81 6.65 14.73
CA THR A 44 7.13 6.57 15.37
C THR A 44 7.80 5.21 15.09
N SER A 45 7.08 4.11 15.25
CA SER A 45 7.59 2.78 14.95
C SER A 45 7.91 2.60 13.47
N THR A 46 7.07 3.13 12.59
CA THR A 46 7.28 3.10 11.13
C THR A 46 8.51 3.91 10.73
N LEU A 47 8.65 5.13 11.26
CA LEU A 47 9.83 5.98 11.01
C LEU A 47 11.10 5.31 11.51
N THR A 48 11.07 4.74 12.71
CA THR A 48 12.21 3.99 13.26
C THR A 48 12.54 2.79 12.38
N GLY A 49 11.55 2.06 11.91
CA GLY A 49 11.72 0.94 10.98
C GLY A 49 12.35 1.36 9.65
N ILE A 50 11.86 2.45 9.05
CA ILE A 50 12.41 3.01 7.81
C ILE A 50 13.88 3.43 8.03
N LEU A 51 14.16 4.12 9.13
CA LEU A 51 15.51 4.59 9.45
C LEU A 51 16.47 3.42 9.67
N LEU A 52 16.01 2.36 10.34
CA LEU A 52 16.75 1.13 10.54
C LEU A 52 17.00 0.40 9.20
N ILE A 53 16.02 0.32 8.32
CA ILE A 53 16.17 -0.26 6.98
C ILE A 53 17.19 0.53 6.16
N LEU A 54 17.11 1.86 6.15
CA LEU A 54 18.07 2.70 5.45
C LEU A 54 19.49 2.55 6.01
N PHE A 55 19.60 2.49 7.32
CA PHE A 55 20.87 2.25 8.02
C PHE A 55 21.48 0.90 7.62
N VAL A 56 20.70 -0.18 7.74
CA VAL A 56 21.16 -1.51 7.36
C VAL A 56 21.53 -1.55 5.87
N THR A 57 20.68 -1.00 4.99
CA THR A 57 20.95 -0.95 3.55
C THR A 57 22.26 -0.20 3.25
N PHE A 58 22.49 0.92 3.91
CA PHE A 58 23.72 1.70 3.74
C PHE A 58 24.97 0.87 4.09
N PHE A 59 24.95 0.13 5.21
CA PHE A 59 26.08 -0.71 5.61
C PHE A 59 26.22 -1.97 4.75
N PHE A 60 25.13 -2.50 4.21
CA PHE A 60 25.17 -3.65 3.32
C PHE A 60 25.57 -3.30 1.88
N PHE A 61 25.43 -2.07 1.48
CA PHE A 61 25.73 -1.64 0.10
C PHE A 61 27.19 -1.97 -0.32
N PRO A 62 28.24 -1.61 0.43
CA PRO A 62 29.62 -1.95 0.08
C PRO A 62 29.96 -3.43 0.29
N VAL A 63 29.18 -4.14 1.11
CA VAL A 63 29.38 -5.57 1.39
C VAL A 63 28.78 -6.45 0.29
N GLY A 64 27.75 -5.95 -0.41
CA GLY A 64 27.00 -6.72 -1.40
C GLY A 64 27.86 -7.25 -2.56
N GLU A 65 28.80 -6.45 -3.07
CA GLU A 65 29.71 -6.88 -4.13
C GLU A 65 30.68 -7.98 -3.66
N ARG A 66 31.18 -7.86 -2.43
CA ARG A 66 32.09 -8.86 -1.82
C ARG A 66 31.35 -10.11 -1.40
N PHE A 67 30.07 -10.01 -1.05
CA PHE A 67 29.24 -11.15 -0.66
C PHE A 67 28.96 -12.06 -1.85
N GLY A 68 28.65 -11.47 -3.01
CA GLY A 68 28.43 -12.25 -4.24
C GLY A 68 29.63 -13.11 -4.61
N SER A 69 30.86 -12.56 -4.55
CA SER A 69 32.08 -13.30 -4.86
C SER A 69 32.39 -14.40 -3.83
N ARG A 70 32.12 -14.18 -2.55
CA ARG A 70 32.32 -15.19 -1.49
C ARG A 70 31.24 -16.29 -1.51
N LEU A 71 30.05 -16.02 -2.04
CA LEU A 71 28.99 -17.01 -2.11
C LEU A 71 29.43 -18.24 -2.92
N HIS A 72 30.27 -18.05 -3.95
CA HIS A 72 30.85 -19.13 -4.74
C HIS A 72 31.79 -20.05 -3.94
N GLU A 73 32.34 -19.60 -2.80
CA GLU A 73 33.23 -20.40 -1.95
C GLU A 73 32.42 -21.22 -0.91
N PHE A 74 31.25 -20.72 -0.49
CA PHE A 74 30.45 -21.33 0.58
C PHE A 74 29.35 -22.24 0.06
N VAL A 75 28.90 -22.06 -1.17
CA VAL A 75 27.76 -22.80 -1.74
C VAL A 75 28.28 -23.89 -2.67
N PRO A 76 28.09 -25.18 -2.36
CA PRO A 76 28.59 -26.31 -3.16
C PRO A 76 27.70 -26.54 -4.41
N ILE A 77 27.51 -25.52 -5.23
CA ILE A 77 26.76 -25.55 -6.48
C ILE A 77 27.68 -25.11 -7.61
N ALA A 78 27.51 -25.67 -8.82
CA ALA A 78 28.25 -25.25 -10.00
C ALA A 78 28.13 -23.73 -10.22
N ARG A 79 29.24 -23.08 -10.53
CA ARG A 79 29.35 -21.61 -10.64
C ARG A 79 28.30 -21.04 -11.61
N ASP A 80 28.11 -21.66 -12.75
CA ASP A 80 27.15 -21.23 -13.77
C ASP A 80 25.70 -21.24 -13.25
N ARG A 81 25.35 -22.23 -12.41
CA ARG A 81 24.02 -22.32 -11.79
C ARG A 81 23.84 -21.26 -10.71
N LEU A 82 24.87 -20.99 -9.91
CA LEU A 82 24.81 -19.96 -8.88
C LEU A 82 24.69 -18.56 -9.51
N ASP A 83 25.44 -18.28 -10.57
CA ASP A 83 25.34 -17.03 -11.33
C ASP A 83 23.96 -16.83 -11.95
N LEU A 84 23.36 -17.88 -12.48
CA LEU A 84 21.98 -17.83 -13.01
C LEU A 84 20.97 -17.50 -11.88
N ILE A 85 21.10 -18.11 -10.71
CA ILE A 85 20.25 -17.84 -9.55
C ILE A 85 20.39 -16.38 -9.11
N LEU A 86 21.63 -15.90 -8.96
CA LEU A 86 21.90 -14.51 -8.53
C LEU A 86 21.40 -13.48 -9.55
N ALA A 87 21.62 -13.73 -10.85
CA ALA A 87 21.11 -12.87 -11.92
C ALA A 87 19.58 -12.81 -11.93
N THR A 88 18.93 -13.97 -11.76
CA THR A 88 17.46 -14.06 -11.72
C THR A 88 16.91 -13.35 -10.48
N LEU A 89 17.54 -13.54 -9.33
CA LEU A 89 17.18 -12.87 -8.07
C LEU A 89 17.30 -11.35 -8.21
N LYS A 90 18.44 -10.87 -8.74
CA LYS A 90 18.67 -9.44 -9.00
C LYS A 90 17.60 -8.87 -9.93
N SER A 91 17.30 -9.56 -11.03
CA SER A 91 16.29 -9.09 -12.00
C SER A 91 14.90 -9.06 -11.40
N ALA A 92 14.53 -10.05 -10.57
CA ALA A 92 13.24 -10.10 -9.87
C ALA A 92 13.09 -8.95 -8.85
N ILE A 93 14.13 -8.67 -8.06
CA ILE A 93 14.14 -7.56 -7.10
C ILE A 93 14.00 -6.23 -7.83
N VAL A 94 14.81 -6.01 -8.86
CA VAL A 94 14.80 -4.76 -9.64
C VAL A 94 13.46 -4.55 -10.33
N ALA A 95 12.90 -5.59 -10.96
CA ALA A 95 11.58 -5.52 -11.60
C ALA A 95 10.47 -5.19 -10.57
N ASN A 96 10.53 -5.77 -9.36
CA ASN A 96 9.56 -5.47 -8.31
C ASN A 96 9.65 -4.02 -7.84
N LEU A 97 10.86 -3.49 -7.64
CA LEU A 97 11.08 -2.08 -7.29
C LEU A 97 10.52 -1.12 -8.35
N TYR A 98 10.83 -1.37 -9.64
CA TYR A 98 10.26 -0.58 -10.74
C TYR A 98 8.73 -0.67 -10.78
N GLY A 99 8.18 -1.86 -10.55
CA GLY A 99 6.74 -2.07 -10.46
C GLY A 99 6.10 -1.21 -9.37
N MET A 100 6.73 -1.15 -8.19
CA MET A 100 6.24 -0.33 -7.07
C MET A 100 6.27 1.16 -7.37
N VAL A 101 7.39 1.65 -7.93
CA VAL A 101 7.51 3.07 -8.30
C VAL A 101 6.46 3.44 -9.35
N ALA A 102 6.24 2.58 -10.35
CA ALA A 102 5.26 2.80 -11.39
C ALA A 102 3.83 2.82 -10.83
N VAL A 103 3.50 1.89 -9.92
CA VAL A 103 2.20 1.88 -9.21
C VAL A 103 2.04 3.14 -8.38
N ALA A 104 3.05 3.51 -7.59
CA ALA A 104 3.02 4.71 -6.75
C ALA A 104 2.79 5.98 -7.59
N ALA A 105 3.51 6.14 -8.68
CA ALA A 105 3.36 7.27 -9.58
C ALA A 105 1.96 7.29 -10.24
N SER A 106 1.46 6.15 -10.70
CA SER A 106 0.13 6.06 -11.33
C SER A 106 -0.99 6.36 -10.33
N GLN A 107 -0.96 5.76 -9.14
CA GLN A 107 -1.97 5.97 -8.11
C GLN A 107 -1.95 7.40 -7.57
N GLY A 108 -0.76 7.95 -7.32
CA GLY A 108 -0.62 9.34 -6.92
C GLY A 108 -1.15 10.32 -7.98
N GLY A 109 -0.82 10.09 -9.24
CA GLY A 109 -1.35 10.87 -10.36
C GLY A 109 -2.87 10.79 -10.46
N LEU A 110 -3.44 9.59 -10.38
CA LEU A 110 -4.88 9.36 -10.45
C LEU A 110 -5.63 9.98 -9.26
N VAL A 111 -5.09 9.91 -8.03
CA VAL A 111 -5.66 10.60 -6.87
C VAL A 111 -5.61 12.11 -7.05
N GLY A 112 -4.48 12.66 -7.52
CA GLY A 112 -4.35 14.08 -7.82
C GLY A 112 -5.37 14.55 -8.85
N ILE A 113 -5.57 13.80 -9.93
CA ILE A 113 -6.61 14.06 -10.95
C ILE A 113 -8.01 14.03 -10.32
N GLY A 114 -8.33 13.01 -9.51
CA GLY A 114 -9.62 12.91 -8.84
C GLY A 114 -9.90 14.11 -7.92
N PHE A 115 -8.88 14.59 -7.20
CA PHE A 115 -8.97 15.78 -6.34
C PHE A 115 -9.18 17.06 -7.18
N ALA A 116 -8.45 17.20 -8.29
CA ALA A 116 -8.62 18.33 -9.19
C ALA A 116 -10.03 18.38 -9.79
N LEU A 117 -10.56 17.24 -10.25
CA LEU A 117 -11.90 17.12 -10.83
C LEU A 117 -13.01 17.42 -9.82
N THR A 118 -12.81 17.09 -8.54
CA THR A 118 -13.77 17.41 -7.48
C THR A 118 -13.62 18.81 -6.90
N GLY A 119 -12.55 19.53 -7.28
CA GLY A 119 -12.26 20.88 -6.79
C GLY A 119 -11.73 20.93 -5.36
N LEU A 120 -11.12 19.83 -4.90
CA LEU A 120 -10.44 19.80 -3.62
C LEU A 120 -9.14 20.62 -3.68
N PRO A 121 -8.74 21.27 -2.56
CA PRO A 121 -7.52 22.09 -2.52
C PRO A 121 -6.26 21.24 -2.66
N SER A 122 -5.22 21.83 -3.26
CA SER A 122 -3.88 21.24 -3.36
C SER A 122 -3.83 19.82 -3.96
N PRO A 123 -4.41 19.59 -5.14
CA PRO A 123 -4.51 18.24 -5.73
C PRO A 123 -3.13 17.60 -5.99
N VAL A 124 -2.12 18.40 -6.36
CA VAL A 124 -0.76 17.91 -6.58
C VAL A 124 -0.12 17.42 -5.27
N PHE A 125 -0.28 18.18 -4.18
CA PHE A 125 0.22 17.79 -2.87
C PHE A 125 -0.38 16.45 -2.42
N TRP A 126 -1.70 16.33 -2.49
CA TRP A 126 -2.39 15.10 -2.10
C TRP A 126 -2.08 13.94 -3.04
N GLY A 127 -1.83 14.21 -4.31
CA GLY A 127 -1.34 13.22 -5.26
C GLY A 127 0.03 12.65 -4.85
N VAL A 128 0.97 13.52 -4.47
CA VAL A 128 2.29 13.10 -3.97
C VAL A 128 2.15 12.29 -2.67
N VAL A 129 1.35 12.77 -1.72
CA VAL A 129 1.09 12.03 -0.47
C VAL A 129 0.47 10.66 -0.76
N ALA A 130 -0.47 10.59 -1.71
CA ALA A 130 -1.08 9.34 -2.13
C ALA A 130 -0.08 8.39 -2.82
N ALA A 131 0.89 8.91 -3.59
CA ALA A 131 1.96 8.11 -4.16
C ALA A 131 2.80 7.42 -3.07
N PHE A 132 3.19 8.14 -2.03
CA PHE A 132 3.89 7.54 -0.89
C PHE A 132 2.99 6.58 -0.11
N ALA A 133 1.75 6.94 0.14
CA ALA A 133 0.79 6.09 0.83
C ALA A 133 0.53 4.78 0.07
N SER A 134 0.52 4.80 -1.26
CA SER A 134 0.29 3.64 -2.12
C SER A 134 1.38 2.56 -2.02
N LEU A 135 2.53 2.87 -1.42
CA LEU A 135 3.53 1.86 -1.08
C LEU A 135 2.97 0.84 -0.07
N ILE A 136 1.91 1.20 0.66
CA ILE A 136 1.13 0.28 1.50
C ILE A 136 -0.07 -0.21 0.68
N PRO A 137 -0.05 -1.47 0.19
CA PRO A 137 -1.11 -1.98 -0.68
C PRO A 137 -2.46 -1.99 -0.01
N PHE A 138 -3.52 -1.83 -0.81
CA PHE A 138 -4.93 -1.86 -0.42
C PHE A 138 -5.40 -0.74 0.50
N ILE A 139 -4.56 -0.27 1.42
CA ILE A 139 -4.94 0.70 2.45
C ILE A 139 -4.43 2.10 2.10
N GLY A 140 -3.27 2.21 1.46
CA GLY A 140 -2.56 3.47 1.31
C GLY A 140 -3.37 4.59 0.67
N THR A 141 -3.90 4.39 -0.52
CA THR A 141 -4.72 5.40 -1.21
C THR A 141 -6.10 5.60 -0.56
N ALA A 142 -6.66 4.56 0.09
CA ALA A 142 -7.92 4.65 0.81
C ALA A 142 -7.83 5.63 2.01
N PHE A 143 -6.65 5.72 2.65
CA PHE A 143 -6.39 6.70 3.72
C PHE A 143 -6.43 8.16 3.25
N ILE A 144 -6.22 8.41 1.98
CA ILE A 144 -6.27 9.76 1.40
C ILE A 144 -7.66 10.03 0.81
N VAL A 145 -8.17 9.09 0.03
CA VAL A 145 -9.46 9.23 -0.66
C VAL A 145 -10.63 9.18 0.33
N GLY A 146 -10.59 8.28 1.33
CA GLY A 146 -11.67 8.09 2.30
C GLY A 146 -12.03 9.38 3.07
N PRO A 147 -11.09 10.02 3.77
CA PRO A 147 -11.34 11.30 4.44
C PRO A 147 -11.82 12.39 3.48
N ALA A 148 -11.28 12.46 2.26
CA ALA A 148 -11.68 13.44 1.26
C ALA A 148 -13.15 13.25 0.84
N VAL A 149 -13.60 12.00 0.65
CA VAL A 149 -15.01 11.68 0.38
C VAL A 149 -15.91 12.11 1.54
N ILE A 150 -15.48 11.86 2.78
CA ILE A 150 -16.22 12.27 3.97
C ILE A 150 -16.36 13.80 4.05
N VAL A 151 -15.27 14.53 3.81
CA VAL A 151 -15.27 16.01 3.80
C VAL A 151 -16.24 16.54 2.74
N LEU A 152 -16.25 15.99 1.53
CA LEU A 152 -17.18 16.38 0.48
C LEU A 152 -18.64 16.09 0.85
N ALA A 153 -18.90 14.96 1.50
CA ALA A 153 -20.24 14.58 1.96
C ALA A 153 -20.74 15.52 3.06
N ILE A 154 -19.90 15.85 4.03
CA ILE A 154 -20.23 16.81 5.11
C ILE A 154 -20.48 18.23 4.54
N ALA A 155 -19.72 18.62 3.52
CA ALA A 155 -19.91 19.88 2.81
C ALA A 155 -21.18 19.91 1.93
N GLY A 156 -21.98 18.84 1.91
CA GLY A 156 -23.21 18.74 1.10
C GLY A 156 -22.97 18.49 -0.38
N ALA A 157 -21.71 18.28 -0.81
CA ALA A 157 -21.34 18.05 -2.19
C ALA A 157 -21.44 16.55 -2.57
N TYR A 158 -22.60 15.94 -2.34
CA TYR A 158 -22.82 14.49 -2.50
C TYR A 158 -22.43 13.93 -3.86
N GLY A 159 -22.71 14.67 -4.96
CA GLY A 159 -22.33 14.23 -6.30
C GLY A 159 -20.81 14.10 -6.46
N LYS A 160 -20.04 15.04 -5.91
CA LYS A 160 -18.57 14.99 -5.91
C LYS A 160 -18.03 13.89 -4.99
N ALA A 161 -18.68 13.68 -3.85
CA ALA A 161 -18.33 12.62 -2.91
C ALA A 161 -18.49 11.23 -3.56
N ILE A 162 -19.64 10.97 -4.19
CA ILE A 162 -19.91 9.71 -4.90
C ILE A 162 -18.94 9.53 -6.08
N PHE A 163 -18.70 10.59 -6.86
CA PHE A 163 -17.72 10.55 -7.94
C PHE A 163 -16.33 10.17 -7.43
N LEU A 164 -15.84 10.83 -6.37
CA LEU A 164 -14.51 10.57 -5.82
C LEU A 164 -14.40 9.16 -5.22
N LEU A 165 -15.46 8.66 -4.60
CA LEU A 165 -15.53 7.30 -4.08
C LEU A 165 -15.41 6.27 -5.21
N LEU A 166 -16.21 6.42 -6.26
CA LEU A 166 -16.17 5.53 -7.43
C LEU A 166 -14.83 5.62 -8.16
N TRP A 167 -14.30 6.83 -8.31
CA TRP A 167 -12.97 7.07 -8.87
C TRP A 167 -11.87 6.35 -8.07
N GLY A 168 -11.92 6.46 -6.73
CA GLY A 168 -10.97 5.80 -5.83
C GLY A 168 -11.03 4.28 -5.92
N ILE A 169 -12.24 3.70 -5.94
CA ILE A 169 -12.42 2.24 -5.99
C ILE A 169 -12.09 1.69 -7.38
N VAL A 170 -12.66 2.29 -8.44
CA VAL A 170 -12.58 1.72 -9.80
C VAL A 170 -11.28 2.14 -10.48
N VAL A 171 -10.97 3.44 -10.53
CA VAL A 171 -9.84 3.93 -11.31
C VAL A 171 -8.52 3.74 -10.54
N VAL A 172 -8.48 4.24 -9.30
CA VAL A 172 -7.25 4.15 -8.48
C VAL A 172 -7.02 2.71 -8.01
N GLY A 173 -8.04 2.03 -7.48
CA GLY A 173 -7.92 0.67 -6.95
C GLY A 173 -7.63 -0.38 -8.02
N MET A 174 -8.17 -0.22 -9.24
CA MET A 174 -7.89 -1.16 -10.35
C MET A 174 -6.57 -0.86 -11.06
N SER A 175 -5.97 0.32 -10.86
CA SER A 175 -4.70 0.68 -11.53
C SER A 175 -3.57 -0.32 -11.26
N ASP A 176 -3.51 -0.90 -10.06
CA ASP A 176 -2.53 -1.94 -9.70
C ASP A 176 -2.60 -3.16 -10.62
N ASN A 177 -3.82 -3.57 -11.00
CA ASN A 177 -4.04 -4.74 -11.83
C ASN A 177 -3.54 -4.55 -13.26
N PHE A 178 -3.42 -3.30 -13.71
CA PHE A 178 -2.91 -2.97 -15.05
C PHE A 178 -1.45 -2.57 -15.03
N VAL A 179 -1.03 -1.75 -14.07
CA VAL A 179 0.33 -1.19 -14.03
C VAL A 179 1.36 -2.28 -13.70
N ARG A 180 1.10 -3.14 -12.72
CA ARG A 180 2.02 -4.23 -12.35
C ARG A 180 2.35 -5.17 -13.50
N PRO A 181 1.38 -5.75 -14.23
CA PRO A 181 1.69 -6.62 -15.37
C PRO A 181 2.41 -5.89 -16.49
N LEU A 182 2.11 -4.60 -16.69
CA LEU A 182 2.75 -3.81 -17.77
C LEU A 182 4.26 -3.63 -17.52
N VAL A 183 4.64 -3.43 -16.25
CA VAL A 183 6.04 -3.25 -15.85
C VAL A 183 6.75 -4.60 -15.72
N LEU A 184 6.07 -5.61 -15.19
CA LEU A 184 6.66 -6.93 -14.95
C LEU A 184 6.77 -7.80 -16.21
N LYS A 185 6.00 -7.54 -17.27
CA LYS A 185 6.05 -8.30 -18.54
C LYS A 185 7.43 -8.39 -19.18
N LYS A 186 8.35 -7.50 -18.83
CA LYS A 186 9.72 -7.48 -19.37
C LYS A 186 10.72 -8.39 -18.61
N GLY A 187 10.32 -9.01 -17.48
CA GLY A 187 11.29 -9.65 -16.58
C GLY A 187 10.99 -11.07 -16.11
N THR A 188 9.74 -11.56 -16.15
CA THR A 188 9.43 -12.88 -15.61
C THR A 188 8.44 -13.65 -16.49
N GLN A 189 8.77 -14.92 -16.78
CA GLN A 189 7.87 -15.87 -17.48
C GLN A 189 6.77 -16.43 -16.56
N MET A 190 6.45 -15.74 -15.46
CA MET A 190 5.49 -16.20 -14.46
C MET A 190 4.07 -15.80 -14.82
N SER A 191 3.11 -16.68 -14.55
CA SER A 191 1.69 -16.38 -14.71
C SER A 191 1.25 -15.34 -13.68
N THR A 192 0.29 -14.48 -14.06
CA THR A 192 -0.31 -13.47 -13.16
C THR A 192 -0.85 -14.10 -11.88
N LEU A 193 -1.41 -15.32 -11.97
CA LEU A 193 -1.92 -16.08 -10.82
C LEU A 193 -0.79 -16.45 -9.85
N ALA A 194 0.37 -16.89 -10.35
CA ALA A 194 1.51 -17.25 -9.52
C ALA A 194 2.04 -16.02 -8.75
N ILE A 195 2.13 -14.87 -9.41
CA ILE A 195 2.51 -13.61 -8.77
C ILE A 195 1.48 -13.23 -7.69
N PHE A 196 0.19 -13.32 -7.97
CA PHE A 196 -0.86 -13.01 -7.01
C PHE A 196 -0.82 -13.93 -5.77
N LEU A 197 -0.67 -15.24 -5.98
CA LEU A 197 -0.54 -16.21 -4.89
C LEU A 197 0.74 -15.98 -4.07
N SER A 198 1.84 -15.61 -4.71
CA SER A 198 3.09 -15.30 -3.99
C SER A 198 2.98 -14.04 -3.13
N LEU A 199 2.23 -13.04 -3.60
CA LEU A 199 1.95 -11.83 -2.81
C LEU A 199 1.10 -12.15 -1.59
N LEU A 200 -0.01 -12.89 -1.77
CA LEU A 200 -0.89 -13.27 -0.67
C LEU A 200 -0.19 -14.18 0.34
N GLY A 201 0.48 -15.22 -0.13
CA GLY A 201 1.23 -16.15 0.71
C GLY A 201 2.39 -15.46 1.42
N GLY A 202 3.09 -14.56 0.72
CA GLY A 202 4.17 -13.75 1.29
C GLY A 202 3.67 -12.86 2.41
N VAL A 203 2.58 -12.11 2.20
CA VAL A 203 1.99 -11.25 3.22
C VAL A 203 1.52 -12.05 4.43
N GLN A 204 0.93 -13.24 4.21
CA GLN A 204 0.46 -14.09 5.29
C GLN A 204 1.62 -14.66 6.13
N ALA A 205 2.74 -15.04 5.49
CA ALA A 205 3.88 -15.65 6.15
C ALA A 205 4.83 -14.64 6.81
N PHE A 206 5.07 -13.49 6.15
CA PHE A 206 6.11 -12.52 6.53
C PHE A 206 5.57 -11.10 6.75
N GLY A 207 4.23 -10.93 6.78
CA GLY A 207 3.61 -9.61 6.89
C GLY A 207 3.97 -8.70 5.73
N PHE A 208 4.19 -7.41 5.99
CA PHE A 208 4.50 -6.40 4.98
C PHE A 208 5.75 -6.74 4.14
N ILE A 209 6.78 -7.32 4.78
CA ILE A 209 8.01 -7.76 4.10
C ILE A 209 7.71 -8.85 3.08
N GLY A 210 6.73 -9.71 3.34
CA GLY A 210 6.31 -10.78 2.45
C GLY A 210 5.74 -10.32 1.11
N LEU A 211 5.29 -9.08 1.02
CA LEU A 211 4.90 -8.46 -0.24
C LEU A 211 6.05 -8.37 -1.24
N PHE A 212 7.27 -8.21 -0.73
CA PHE A 212 8.50 -8.18 -1.52
C PHE A 212 9.13 -9.56 -1.61
N ALA A 213 9.20 -10.26 -0.48
CA ALA A 213 9.83 -11.55 -0.38
C ALA A 213 9.05 -12.64 -1.13
N GLY A 214 7.71 -12.59 -1.13
CA GLY A 214 6.85 -13.58 -1.77
C GLY A 214 7.19 -13.83 -3.24
N PRO A 215 7.16 -12.82 -4.12
CA PRO A 215 7.53 -12.98 -5.53
C PRO A 215 8.98 -13.44 -5.72
N VAL A 216 9.89 -12.99 -4.88
CA VAL A 216 11.31 -13.38 -4.94
C VAL A 216 11.47 -14.85 -4.59
N ILE A 217 10.86 -15.31 -3.50
CA ILE A 217 10.90 -16.72 -3.05
C ILE A 217 10.28 -17.63 -4.12
N LEU A 218 9.13 -17.23 -4.68
CA LEU A 218 8.47 -18.00 -5.73
C LEU A 218 9.35 -18.09 -6.98
N THR A 219 9.98 -16.99 -7.41
CA THR A 219 10.92 -16.99 -8.55
C THR A 219 12.08 -17.93 -8.29
N MET A 220 12.67 -17.92 -7.09
CA MET A 220 13.73 -18.85 -6.72
C MET A 220 13.28 -20.31 -6.76
N ALA A 221 12.08 -20.59 -6.23
CA ALA A 221 11.51 -21.94 -6.26
C ALA A 221 11.35 -22.44 -7.70
N PHE A 222 10.84 -21.61 -8.61
CA PHE A 222 10.72 -21.95 -10.04
C PHE A 222 12.06 -22.20 -10.71
N VAL A 223 13.07 -21.38 -10.43
CA VAL A 223 14.44 -21.58 -10.98
C VAL A 223 15.04 -22.86 -10.46
N MET A 224 14.90 -23.17 -9.17
CA MET A 224 15.37 -24.43 -8.60
C MET A 224 14.67 -25.65 -9.21
N LEU A 225 13.34 -25.60 -9.37
CA LEU A 225 12.59 -26.69 -10.02
C LEU A 225 13.02 -26.88 -11.47
N LYS A 226 13.30 -25.79 -12.20
CA LYS A 226 13.80 -25.86 -13.57
C LYS A 226 15.17 -26.53 -13.65
N ILE A 227 16.09 -26.16 -12.75
CA ILE A 227 17.43 -26.75 -12.67
C ILE A 227 17.36 -28.25 -12.37
N LEU A 228 16.47 -28.67 -11.46
CA LEU A 228 16.27 -30.08 -11.09
C LEU A 228 15.64 -30.91 -12.21
N ASN A 229 14.85 -30.29 -13.09
CA ASN A 229 14.15 -30.99 -14.18
C ASN A 229 15.01 -31.07 -15.47
N GLU A 230 16.14 -30.37 -15.52
CA GLU A 230 17.12 -30.42 -16.60
C GLU A 230 18.27 -31.43 -16.29
N GLU A 231 18.25 -32.11 -15.16
CA GLU A 231 19.05 -33.28 -14.79
C GLU A 231 18.31 -34.58 -15.10
#